data_7023b6074ca3c6c442dc48f286796185
#
_entry.id   7023b6074ca3c6c442dc48f286796185
#
_cell.length_a   1.000
_cell.length_b   1.000
_cell.length_c   1.000
_cell.angle_alpha   90.00
_cell.angle_beta   90.00
_cell.angle_gamma   90.00
#
_symmetry.space_group_name_H-M   'P 1'
#
loop_
_entity.id
_entity.type
_entity.pdbx_description
1 polymer ?
#
loop_
_entity_poly.entity_id
_entity_poly.type
_entity_poly.pdbx_seq_one_letter_code
_entity_poly.pdbx_strand_id
1 'polypeptide(L)'
;MENILKSKLWSISSFIENKKYSFNKDEILSHLPGEFIDEAIKSISSWEGYSPTPLIDLNKLNNELGFKNIYYKDEDKRFELKSFKALGGAFAVNKIADEKGDITVATATAGNHGRSVAWGAQRLGLKCKIFISEFVSETRAEAMRNLDADVIKVKGNYDASLRECIKQSKKK
;
A
#
# COMPACT_ATOMS: atom_id res chain seq x y z
N MET A 1 -29.15 -17.30 -5.83
CA MET A 1 -28.47 -16.08 -5.41
C MET A 1 -28.84 -15.63 -3.98
N GLU A 2 -30.10 -15.73 -3.55
CA GLU A 2 -30.52 -15.30 -2.19
C GLU A 2 -29.79 -16.00 -1.03
N ASN A 3 -29.43 -17.28 -1.18
CA ASN A 3 -28.75 -18.03 -0.11
C ASN A 3 -27.26 -17.67 0.07
N ILE A 4 -26.65 -17.01 -0.90
CA ILE A 4 -25.23 -16.60 -0.85
C ILE A 4 -25.04 -15.32 -0.02
N LEU A 5 -26.11 -14.51 0.12
CA LEU A 5 -26.04 -13.19 0.70
C LEU A 5 -26.35 -13.13 2.21
N LYS A 6 -26.61 -14.30 2.82
CA LYS A 6 -26.92 -14.39 4.26
C LYS A 6 -26.12 -15.52 4.91
N SER A 7 -25.44 -15.23 5.98
CA SER A 7 -24.86 -16.22 6.89
C SER A 7 -25.37 -16.00 8.30
N LYS A 8 -25.07 -16.90 9.22
CA LYS A 8 -25.39 -16.72 10.66
C LYS A 8 -24.63 -15.52 11.29
N LEU A 9 -23.56 -15.08 10.66
CA LEU A 9 -22.64 -14.06 11.19
C LEU A 9 -22.78 -12.70 10.51
N TRP A 10 -23.32 -12.65 9.28
CA TRP A 10 -23.44 -11.42 8.49
C TRP A 10 -24.55 -11.52 7.43
N SER A 11 -24.99 -10.38 6.98
CA SER A 11 -25.90 -10.26 5.83
C SER A 11 -25.49 -9.06 4.95
N ILE A 12 -25.64 -9.21 3.64
CA ILE A 12 -25.50 -8.11 2.70
C ILE A 12 -26.86 -7.43 2.56
N SER A 13 -26.93 -6.15 2.94
CA SER A 13 -28.18 -5.37 2.88
C SER A 13 -28.50 -4.92 1.45
N SER A 14 -27.48 -4.64 0.65
CA SER A 14 -27.64 -4.25 -0.76
C SER A 14 -26.36 -4.49 -1.53
N PHE A 15 -26.48 -4.63 -2.87
CA PHE A 15 -25.34 -4.63 -3.78
C PHE A 15 -25.73 -3.93 -5.09
N ILE A 16 -24.72 -3.43 -5.78
CA ILE A 16 -24.86 -2.84 -7.12
C ILE A 16 -24.09 -3.72 -8.09
N GLU A 17 -24.80 -4.27 -9.07
CA GLU A 17 -24.16 -5.04 -10.12
C GLU A 17 -23.41 -4.10 -11.08
N ASN A 18 -22.14 -4.41 -11.36
CA ASN A 18 -21.38 -3.71 -12.39
C ASN A 18 -21.74 -4.22 -13.79
N LYS A 19 -22.79 -3.65 -14.38
CA LYS A 19 -23.26 -4.02 -15.74
C LYS A 19 -22.27 -3.64 -16.85
N LYS A 20 -21.27 -2.82 -16.56
CA LYS A 20 -20.23 -2.38 -17.51
C LYS A 20 -18.92 -3.17 -17.31
N TYR A 21 -18.94 -4.20 -16.49
CA TYR A 21 -17.73 -5.01 -16.31
C TYR A 21 -17.35 -5.66 -17.64
N SER A 22 -16.13 -5.34 -18.08
CA SER A 22 -15.45 -6.05 -19.16
C SER A 22 -14.02 -6.33 -18.72
N PHE A 23 -13.52 -7.52 -18.98
CA PHE A 23 -12.12 -7.85 -18.79
C PHE A 23 -11.45 -7.81 -20.16
N ASN A 24 -10.62 -6.80 -20.38
CA ASN A 24 -9.78 -6.69 -21.58
C ASN A 24 -8.31 -6.74 -21.15
N LYS A 25 -7.68 -7.89 -21.37
CA LYS A 25 -6.28 -8.11 -21.02
C LYS A 25 -5.35 -7.15 -21.78
N ASP A 26 -5.59 -6.90 -23.04
CA ASP A 26 -4.74 -6.06 -23.88
C ASP A 26 -4.80 -4.60 -23.45
N GLU A 27 -5.97 -4.12 -23.06
CA GLU A 27 -6.14 -2.79 -22.48
C GLU A 27 -5.38 -2.66 -21.14
N ILE A 28 -5.45 -3.67 -20.27
CA ILE A 28 -4.70 -3.66 -19.02
C ILE A 28 -3.19 -3.64 -19.31
N LEU A 29 -2.70 -4.47 -20.21
CA LEU A 29 -1.29 -4.54 -20.58
C LEU A 29 -0.79 -3.29 -21.31
N SER A 30 -1.65 -2.53 -21.98
CA SER A 30 -1.27 -1.23 -22.55
C SER A 30 -0.95 -0.18 -21.51
N HIS A 31 -1.58 -0.26 -20.31
CA HIS A 31 -1.31 0.64 -19.18
C HIS A 31 -0.28 0.10 -18.19
N LEU A 32 -0.12 -1.24 -18.15
CA LEU A 32 0.83 -1.95 -17.30
C LEU A 32 1.65 -2.93 -18.15
N PRO A 33 2.64 -2.43 -18.93
CA PRO A 33 3.50 -3.28 -19.75
C PRO A 33 4.19 -4.36 -18.92
N GLY A 34 4.31 -5.57 -19.48
CA GLY A 34 4.88 -6.73 -18.78
C GLY A 34 6.28 -6.47 -18.24
N GLU A 35 7.11 -5.74 -18.97
CA GLU A 35 8.45 -5.34 -18.57
C GLU A 35 8.51 -4.53 -17.25
N PHE A 36 7.53 -3.64 -17.01
CA PHE A 36 7.43 -2.95 -15.71
C PHE A 36 7.07 -3.90 -14.57
N ILE A 37 6.21 -4.87 -14.86
CA ILE A 37 5.83 -5.89 -13.87
C ILE A 37 7.04 -6.77 -13.55
N ASP A 38 7.77 -7.23 -14.56
CA ASP A 38 8.97 -8.07 -14.40
C ASP A 38 10.09 -7.32 -13.67
N GLU A 39 10.31 -6.06 -13.98
CA GLU A 39 11.23 -5.20 -13.25
C GLU A 39 10.85 -5.06 -11.77
N ALA A 40 9.57 -4.78 -11.49
CA ALA A 40 9.08 -4.67 -10.12
C ALA A 40 9.24 -5.98 -9.34
N ILE A 41 8.89 -7.12 -9.96
CA ILE A 41 9.06 -8.45 -9.36
C ILE A 41 10.54 -8.72 -9.07
N LYS A 42 11.43 -8.51 -10.02
CA LYS A 42 12.86 -8.72 -9.88
C LYS A 42 13.44 -7.84 -8.77
N SER A 43 13.13 -6.55 -8.77
CA SER A 43 13.59 -5.60 -7.77
C SER A 43 13.10 -5.98 -6.37
N ILE A 44 11.79 -6.13 -6.19
CA ILE A 44 11.19 -6.41 -4.88
C ILE A 44 11.62 -7.77 -4.33
N SER A 45 11.73 -8.79 -5.18
CA SER A 45 12.14 -10.13 -4.73
C SER A 45 13.61 -10.22 -4.34
N SER A 46 14.44 -9.26 -4.76
CA SER A 46 15.85 -9.17 -4.36
C SER A 46 16.07 -8.48 -3.01
N TRP A 47 15.03 -7.86 -2.44
CA TRP A 47 15.17 -7.12 -1.18
C TRP A 47 15.36 -8.06 0.01
N GLU A 48 16.24 -7.68 0.92
CA GLU A 48 16.44 -8.41 2.17
C GLU A 48 15.13 -8.60 2.92
N GLY A 49 14.91 -9.81 3.44
CA GLY A 49 13.65 -10.17 4.11
C GLY A 49 12.48 -10.47 3.18
N TYR A 50 12.67 -10.45 1.85
CA TYR A 50 11.61 -10.87 0.95
C TYR A 50 11.29 -12.36 1.10
N SER A 51 10.00 -12.64 1.23
CA SER A 51 9.45 -14.00 1.07
C SER A 51 8.03 -13.90 0.49
N PRO A 52 7.61 -14.90 -0.29
CA PRO A 52 6.22 -15.02 -0.69
C PRO A 52 5.33 -15.11 0.55
N THR A 53 4.32 -14.25 0.65
CA THR A 53 3.35 -14.33 1.73
C THR A 53 2.35 -15.47 1.49
N PRO A 54 1.79 -16.08 2.57
CA PRO A 54 0.90 -17.21 2.43
C PRO A 54 -0.35 -16.90 1.59
N LEU A 55 -0.78 -17.88 0.80
CA LEU A 55 -2.08 -17.93 0.15
C LEU A 55 -2.90 -19.03 0.80
N ILE A 56 -3.88 -18.64 1.60
CA ILE A 56 -4.65 -19.54 2.45
C ILE A 56 -5.99 -19.83 1.78
N ASP A 57 -6.32 -21.10 1.59
CA ASP A 57 -7.65 -21.51 1.11
C ASP A 57 -8.65 -21.53 2.27
N LEU A 58 -9.74 -20.78 2.13
CA LEU A 58 -10.80 -20.64 3.12
C LEU A 58 -11.93 -21.65 2.88
N ASN A 59 -11.59 -22.94 2.80
CA ASN A 59 -12.50 -24.03 2.44
C ASN A 59 -13.83 -24.04 3.19
N LYS A 60 -13.85 -23.73 4.50
CA LYS A 60 -15.10 -23.67 5.27
C LYS A 60 -16.01 -22.56 4.77
N LEU A 61 -15.42 -21.38 4.48
CA LEU A 61 -16.16 -20.24 3.98
C LEU A 61 -16.65 -20.45 2.55
N ASN A 62 -15.90 -21.16 1.72
CA ASN A 62 -16.31 -21.55 0.36
C ASN A 62 -17.66 -22.27 0.39
N ASN A 63 -17.74 -23.30 1.23
CA ASN A 63 -18.94 -24.16 1.35
C ASN A 63 -20.14 -23.38 1.91
N GLU A 64 -19.92 -22.51 2.90
CA GLU A 64 -20.99 -21.70 3.49
C GLU A 64 -21.56 -20.66 2.51
N LEU A 65 -20.70 -20.09 1.66
CA LEU A 65 -21.06 -19.02 0.73
C LEU A 65 -21.40 -19.51 -0.68
N GLY A 66 -21.18 -20.79 -1.00
CA GLY A 66 -21.43 -21.35 -2.31
C GLY A 66 -20.44 -20.90 -3.39
N PHE A 67 -19.25 -20.46 -3.01
CA PHE A 67 -18.18 -20.19 -3.96
C PHE A 67 -17.33 -21.43 -4.22
N LYS A 68 -16.76 -21.52 -5.42
CA LYS A 68 -15.85 -22.63 -5.74
C LYS A 68 -14.58 -22.56 -4.91
N ASN A 69 -13.97 -21.38 -4.83
CA ASN A 69 -12.76 -21.14 -4.05
C ASN A 69 -12.76 -19.70 -3.52
N ILE A 70 -12.31 -19.51 -2.28
CA ILE A 70 -12.01 -18.22 -1.69
C ILE A 70 -10.61 -18.32 -1.11
N TYR A 71 -9.70 -17.46 -1.57
CA TYR A 71 -8.33 -17.41 -1.08
C TYR A 71 -8.07 -16.12 -0.31
N TYR A 72 -7.37 -16.26 0.80
CA TYR A 72 -6.87 -15.14 1.59
C TYR A 72 -5.37 -15.00 1.40
N LYS A 73 -4.93 -13.86 0.86
CA LYS A 73 -3.51 -13.52 0.75
C LYS A 73 -3.07 -12.82 2.03
N ASP A 74 -2.30 -13.53 2.85
CA ASP A 74 -1.89 -13.05 4.18
C ASP A 74 -0.65 -12.16 4.10
N GLU A 75 -0.84 -10.85 4.11
CA GLU A 75 0.24 -9.86 4.08
C GLU A 75 0.77 -9.44 5.46
N ASP A 76 0.38 -10.14 6.54
CA ASP A 76 0.89 -9.85 7.90
C ASP A 76 2.41 -10.06 8.03
N LYS A 77 2.99 -10.91 7.20
CA LYS A 77 4.43 -11.21 7.17
C LYS A 77 5.23 -10.35 6.19
N ARG A 78 4.61 -9.40 5.51
CA ARG A 78 5.27 -8.60 4.49
C ARG A 78 6.28 -7.62 5.09
N PHE A 79 7.59 -7.95 5.02
CA PHE A 79 8.70 -7.12 5.51
C PHE A 79 8.49 -6.58 6.94
N GLU A 80 7.78 -7.31 7.79
CA GLU A 80 7.37 -6.86 9.14
C GLU A 80 6.51 -5.58 9.17
N LEU A 81 6.22 -4.99 8.01
CA LEU A 81 5.31 -3.85 7.88
C LEU A 81 3.83 -4.23 7.96
N LYS A 82 3.54 -5.53 7.86
CA LYS A 82 2.18 -6.10 7.96
C LYS A 82 1.20 -5.51 6.93
N SER A 83 1.71 -5.23 5.72
CA SER A 83 0.92 -4.57 4.68
C SER A 83 1.54 -4.74 3.30
N PHE A 84 0.69 -5.06 2.29
CA PHE A 84 1.09 -5.08 0.90
C PHE A 84 1.60 -3.71 0.38
N LYS A 85 1.28 -2.62 1.06
CA LYS A 85 1.77 -1.28 0.70
C LYS A 85 3.29 -1.18 0.67
N ALA A 86 3.98 -2.06 1.43
CA ALA A 86 5.43 -2.18 1.38
C ALA A 86 5.96 -2.36 -0.05
N LEU A 87 5.23 -3.09 -0.90
CA LEU A 87 5.65 -3.37 -2.27
C LEU A 87 5.68 -2.09 -3.12
N GLY A 88 4.54 -1.42 -3.28
CA GLY A 88 4.43 -0.27 -4.17
C GLY A 88 5.11 1.00 -3.67
N GLY A 89 4.95 1.32 -2.38
CA GLY A 89 5.53 2.55 -1.81
C GLY A 89 7.05 2.55 -1.81
N ALA A 90 7.66 1.45 -1.35
CA ALA A 90 9.13 1.34 -1.34
C ALA A 90 9.70 1.20 -2.75
N PHE A 91 9.02 0.49 -3.67
CA PHE A 91 9.45 0.38 -5.06
C PHE A 91 9.46 1.76 -5.76
N ALA A 92 8.43 2.57 -5.54
CA ALA A 92 8.40 3.94 -6.08
C ALA A 92 9.56 4.79 -5.56
N VAL A 93 9.89 4.68 -4.26
CA VAL A 93 11.07 5.37 -3.69
C VAL A 93 12.35 4.89 -4.36
N ASN A 94 12.53 3.58 -4.55
CA ASN A 94 13.69 3.01 -5.22
C ASN A 94 13.84 3.57 -6.64
N LYS A 95 12.78 3.54 -7.43
CA LYS A 95 12.79 4.05 -8.81
C LYS A 95 13.18 5.52 -8.89
N ILE A 96 12.62 6.36 -8.01
CA ILE A 96 12.94 7.79 -7.99
C ILE A 96 14.41 8.01 -7.54
N ALA A 97 14.92 7.22 -6.61
CA ALA A 97 16.31 7.30 -6.16
C ALA A 97 17.29 6.88 -7.25
N ASP A 98 16.98 5.83 -7.99
CA ASP A 98 17.79 5.37 -9.13
C ASP A 98 17.92 6.46 -10.21
N GLU A 99 16.85 7.24 -10.43
CA GLU A 99 16.83 8.33 -11.40
C GLU A 99 17.51 9.63 -10.92
N LYS A 100 17.37 9.95 -9.63
CA LYS A 100 17.71 11.28 -9.10
C LYS A 100 18.86 11.31 -8.09
N GLY A 101 19.28 10.16 -7.59
CA GLY A 101 20.36 10.03 -6.61
C GLY A 101 19.92 10.44 -5.19
N ASP A 102 20.77 11.18 -4.47
CA ASP A 102 20.51 11.60 -3.09
C ASP A 102 19.39 12.66 -3.03
N ILE A 103 18.23 12.24 -2.60
CA ILE A 103 17.02 13.05 -2.51
C ILE A 103 16.40 12.98 -1.10
N THR A 104 15.57 13.96 -0.79
CA THR A 104 14.62 13.85 0.34
C THR A 104 13.27 13.42 -0.19
N VAL A 105 12.79 12.27 0.24
CA VAL A 105 11.45 11.76 -0.10
C VAL A 105 10.41 12.45 0.76
N ALA A 106 9.30 12.90 0.16
CA ALA A 106 8.21 13.53 0.91
C ALA A 106 6.84 12.93 0.52
N THR A 107 5.98 12.73 1.51
CA THR A 107 4.59 12.28 1.28
C THR A 107 3.63 12.82 2.35
N ALA A 108 2.34 12.90 2.01
CA ALA A 108 1.27 13.24 2.95
C ALA A 108 0.37 12.02 3.15
N THR A 109 0.48 11.36 4.31
CA THR A 109 -0.29 10.13 4.59
C THR A 109 -0.12 9.69 6.04
N ALA A 110 -1.14 9.09 6.62
CA ALA A 110 -1.16 8.71 8.04
C ALA A 110 -1.16 7.21 8.31
N GLY A 111 -0.91 6.40 7.29
CA GLY A 111 -1.09 4.94 7.42
C GLY A 111 0.01 4.11 6.78
N ASN A 112 -0.37 2.91 6.33
CA ASN A 112 0.56 1.94 5.75
C ASN A 112 1.33 2.45 4.53
N HIS A 113 0.79 3.42 3.78
CA HIS A 113 1.53 4.05 2.69
C HIS A 113 2.72 4.88 3.22
N GLY A 114 2.52 5.68 4.28
CA GLY A 114 3.61 6.42 4.91
C GLY A 114 4.71 5.51 5.46
N ARG A 115 4.32 4.44 6.15
CA ARG A 115 5.27 3.43 6.63
C ARG A 115 6.05 2.79 5.48
N SER A 116 5.40 2.50 4.36
CA SER A 116 6.05 1.94 3.17
C SER A 116 7.06 2.90 2.55
N VAL A 117 6.72 4.18 2.44
CA VAL A 117 7.62 5.22 1.91
C VAL A 117 8.81 5.44 2.86
N ALA A 118 8.56 5.54 4.17
CA ALA A 118 9.60 5.66 5.19
C ALA A 118 10.58 4.49 5.15
N TRP A 119 10.06 3.26 5.13
CA TRP A 119 10.87 2.05 5.04
C TRP A 119 11.68 1.99 3.73
N GLY A 120 11.08 2.37 2.61
CA GLY A 120 11.79 2.46 1.33
C GLY A 120 12.93 3.45 1.37
N ALA A 121 12.74 4.62 1.99
CA ALA A 121 13.77 5.63 2.18
C ALA A 121 14.87 5.13 3.15
N GLN A 122 14.50 4.56 4.29
CA GLN A 122 15.42 3.99 5.28
C GLN A 122 16.36 2.95 4.65
N ARG A 123 15.82 2.04 3.83
CA ARG A 123 16.62 1.02 3.12
C ARG A 123 17.70 1.61 2.21
N LEU A 124 17.47 2.80 1.68
CA LEU A 124 18.39 3.48 0.75
C LEU A 124 19.21 4.57 1.44
N GLY A 125 19.09 4.74 2.76
CA GLY A 125 19.77 5.80 3.50
C GLY A 125 19.29 7.20 3.14
N LEU A 126 18.09 7.35 2.58
CA LEU A 126 17.52 8.62 2.16
C LEU A 126 16.74 9.31 3.28
N LYS A 127 16.72 10.62 3.27
CA LYS A 127 15.86 11.40 4.18
C LYS A 127 14.39 11.26 3.75
N CYS A 128 13.50 11.10 4.74
CA CYS A 128 12.06 10.98 4.50
C CYS A 128 11.29 11.99 5.37
N LYS A 129 10.38 12.74 4.76
CA LYS A 129 9.46 13.65 5.45
C LYS A 129 8.01 13.20 5.23
N ILE A 130 7.28 13.01 6.31
CA ILE A 130 5.88 12.58 6.24
C ILE A 130 4.99 13.63 6.91
N PHE A 131 4.10 14.21 6.11
CA PHE A 131 3.14 15.22 6.57
C PHE A 131 1.84 14.53 6.97
N ILE A 132 1.40 14.74 8.21
CA ILE A 132 0.17 14.16 8.74
C ILE A 132 -0.73 15.23 9.34
N SER A 133 -2.03 14.99 9.31
CA SER A 133 -2.99 15.84 10.02
C SER A 133 -2.75 15.80 11.54
N GLU A 134 -3.02 16.89 12.23
CA GLU A 134 -2.95 16.97 13.70
C GLU A 134 -3.82 15.92 14.41
N PHE A 135 -4.87 15.43 13.76
CA PHE A 135 -5.79 14.42 14.29
C PHE A 135 -5.25 12.98 14.22
N VAL A 136 -4.09 12.78 13.59
CA VAL A 136 -3.46 11.46 13.52
C VAL A 136 -2.88 11.10 14.88
N SER A 137 -3.19 9.87 15.35
CA SER A 137 -2.73 9.38 16.65
C SER A 137 -1.20 9.33 16.74
N GLU A 138 -0.66 9.52 17.94
CA GLU A 138 0.77 9.47 18.18
C GLU A 138 1.36 8.10 17.82
N THR A 139 0.67 7.02 18.14
CA THR A 139 1.10 5.66 17.80
C THR A 139 1.36 5.49 16.28
N ARG A 140 0.55 6.11 15.43
CA ARG A 140 0.78 6.09 13.97
C ARG A 140 1.98 6.95 13.58
N ALA A 141 2.15 8.10 14.22
CA ALA A 141 3.31 8.95 13.98
C ALA A 141 4.61 8.26 14.39
N GLU A 142 4.64 7.63 15.56
CA GLU A 142 5.77 6.86 16.07
C GLU A 142 6.14 5.68 15.15
N ALA A 143 5.14 4.96 14.63
CA ALA A 143 5.39 3.86 13.71
C ALA A 143 6.10 4.29 12.41
N MET A 144 6.03 5.57 12.04
CA MET A 144 6.78 6.14 10.92
C MET A 144 8.13 6.69 11.35
N ARG A 145 8.23 7.31 12.53
CA ARG A 145 9.51 7.76 13.11
C ARG A 145 10.47 6.61 13.37
N ASN A 146 9.94 5.44 13.79
CA ASN A 146 10.73 4.21 13.97
C ASN A 146 11.33 3.67 12.66
N LEU A 147 10.93 4.25 11.52
CA LEU A 147 11.49 4.02 10.20
C LEU A 147 12.28 5.25 9.72
N ASP A 148 12.86 6.02 10.64
CA ASP A 148 13.71 7.20 10.40
C ASP A 148 13.02 8.35 9.65
N ALA A 149 11.69 8.38 9.61
CA ALA A 149 10.97 9.47 8.98
C ALA A 149 10.84 10.69 9.92
N ASP A 150 11.08 11.88 9.38
CA ASP A 150 10.70 13.16 10.00
C ASP A 150 9.19 13.36 9.81
N VAL A 151 8.42 13.18 10.89
CA VAL A 151 6.95 13.23 10.86
C VAL A 151 6.47 14.61 11.31
N ILE A 152 5.87 15.34 10.39
CA ILE A 152 5.43 16.72 10.56
C ILE A 152 3.92 16.76 10.74
N LYS A 153 3.44 17.11 11.93
CA LYS A 153 2.01 17.34 12.20
C LYS A 153 1.59 18.72 11.66
N VAL A 154 0.60 18.73 10.81
CA VAL A 154 0.04 19.93 10.17
C VAL A 154 -1.33 20.21 10.77
N LYS A 155 -1.56 21.46 11.17
CA LYS A 155 -2.87 21.91 11.68
C LYS A 155 -3.93 21.77 10.58
N GLY A 156 -5.02 21.08 10.89
CA GLY A 156 -6.13 20.81 10.00
C GLY A 156 -6.21 19.36 9.52
N ASN A 157 -6.95 19.15 8.45
CA ASN A 157 -7.26 17.82 7.90
C ASN A 157 -6.16 17.29 6.96
N TYR A 158 -6.47 16.15 6.31
CA TYR A 158 -5.57 15.52 5.33
C TYR A 158 -5.16 16.48 4.19
N ASP A 159 -6.11 17.26 3.66
CA ASP A 159 -5.83 18.18 2.55
C ASP A 159 -4.87 19.30 2.96
N ALA A 160 -4.89 19.73 4.23
CA ALA A 160 -3.91 20.66 4.76
C ALA A 160 -2.51 20.04 4.77
N SER A 161 -2.39 18.78 5.18
CA SER A 161 -1.13 18.03 5.15
C SER A 161 -0.59 17.89 3.73
N LEU A 162 -1.45 17.59 2.77
CA LEU A 162 -1.08 17.47 1.36
C LEU A 162 -0.57 18.81 0.79
N ARG A 163 -1.27 19.91 1.06
CA ARG A 163 -0.84 21.26 0.63
C ARG A 163 0.51 21.64 1.21
N GLU A 164 0.76 21.37 2.48
CA GLU A 164 2.04 21.68 3.12
C GLU A 164 3.18 20.79 2.56
N CYS A 165 2.91 19.50 2.32
CA CYS A 165 3.84 18.60 1.65
C CYS A 165 4.27 19.16 0.28
N ILE A 166 3.30 19.53 -0.57
CA ILE A 166 3.55 20.10 -1.91
C ILE A 166 4.35 21.39 -1.81
N LYS A 167 4.01 22.28 -0.87
CA LYS A 167 4.69 23.55 -0.65
C LYS A 167 6.15 23.35 -0.24
N GLN A 168 6.42 22.39 0.65
CA GLN A 168 7.79 22.13 1.10
C GLN A 168 8.62 21.38 0.06
N SER A 169 8.03 20.51 -0.73
CA SER A 169 8.72 19.78 -1.81
C SER A 169 9.17 20.69 -2.96
N LYS A 170 8.59 21.90 -3.09
CA LYS A 170 8.99 22.89 -4.10
C LYS A 170 10.11 23.83 -3.64
N LYS A 171 10.46 23.82 -2.35
CA LYS A 171 11.59 24.60 -1.84
C LYS A 171 12.87 23.79 -2.13
N LYS A 172 13.71 24.33 -3.03
CA LYS A 172 15.04 23.81 -3.30
C LYS A 172 15.99 24.14 -2.14
#